data_669f6ba66e861f93d01ccbedfa474192
#
_entry.id   669f6ba66e861f93d01ccbedfa474192
#
_cell.length_a   1.000
_cell.length_b   1.000
_cell.length_c   1.000
_cell.angle_alpha   90.00
_cell.angle_beta   90.00
_cell.angle_gamma   90.00
#
_symmetry.space_group_name_H-M   'P 1'
#
loop_
_entity.id
_entity.type
_entity.pdbx_description
1 polymer ?
#
loop_
_entity_poly.entity_id
_entity_poly.type
_entity_poly.pdbx_seq_one_letter_code
_entity_poly.pdbx_strand_id
1 'polypeptide(L)'
;MLRRAAAVAIVLTSPAAADEWRFCVGVAPANHESVISDVFTSGADSARLESRLQGWYRAHHGRTLTFQCPHGGDRVAALNGQTAALQFNRTLGYAVNGLPVNEVTMALGEDLF
;
A
#
# COMPACT_ATOMS: atom_id res chain seq x y z
N MET A 1 3.40 -26.27 37.06
CA MET A 1 2.46 -26.34 36.49
C MET A 1 1.73 -25.19 36.24
N LEU A 2 1.50 -24.39 36.53
CA LEU A 2 0.71 -23.36 36.24
C LEU A 2 1.41 -22.29 35.66
N ARG A 3 2.58 -22.16 35.79
CA ARG A 3 3.16 -21.05 35.36
C ARG A 3 3.34 -20.94 33.97
N ARG A 4 3.40 -21.94 33.31
CA ARG A 4 3.59 -21.89 31.98
C ARG A 4 2.55 -21.13 31.36
N ALA A 5 1.48 -21.09 31.89
CA ALA A 5 0.39 -20.40 31.33
C ALA A 5 0.70 -18.94 31.20
N ALA A 6 1.39 -18.44 32.15
CA ALA A 6 1.69 -17.05 32.12
C ALA A 6 2.53 -16.67 30.91
N ALA A 7 3.46 -17.50 30.60
CA ALA A 7 4.32 -17.20 29.49
C ALA A 7 3.51 -17.15 28.21
N VAL A 8 2.58 -18.06 28.09
CA VAL A 8 1.76 -18.06 26.93
C VAL A 8 0.96 -16.79 26.81
N ALA A 9 0.44 -16.34 27.90
CA ALA A 9 -0.34 -15.14 27.89
C ALA A 9 0.45 -13.97 27.36
N ILE A 10 1.71 -13.91 27.69
CA ILE A 10 2.51 -12.83 27.24
C ILE A 10 2.64 -12.81 25.74
N VAL A 11 2.81 -13.97 25.19
CA VAL A 11 2.91 -14.07 23.74
C VAL A 11 1.64 -13.58 23.09
N LEU A 12 0.52 -13.90 23.70
CA LEU A 12 -0.74 -13.50 23.14
C LEU A 12 -0.99 -12.02 23.16
N THR A 13 -0.25 -11.31 23.97
CA THR A 13 -0.42 -9.89 24.04
C THR A 13 0.42 -9.14 23.03
N SER A 14 1.01 -9.84 22.09
CA SER A 14 1.72 -9.15 21.03
C SER A 14 0.78 -8.16 20.38
N PRO A 15 1.18 -6.94 20.24
CA PRO A 15 0.31 -5.94 19.64
C PRO A 15 0.05 -6.27 18.18
N ALA A 16 -1.07 -5.83 17.70
CA ALA A 16 -1.30 -5.85 16.28
C ALA A 16 -0.19 -5.08 15.61
N ALA A 17 0.09 -5.40 14.38
CA ALA A 17 1.09 -4.69 13.64
C ALA A 17 0.76 -3.20 13.71
N ALA A 18 1.73 -2.39 14.08
CA ALA A 18 1.55 -0.96 14.10
C ALA A 18 1.37 -0.47 12.67
N ASP A 19 0.58 0.58 12.52
CA ASP A 19 0.47 1.22 11.22
C ASP A 19 1.81 1.74 10.80
N GLU A 20 2.11 1.60 9.54
CA GLU A 20 3.30 2.18 8.97
C GLU A 20 2.93 3.01 7.77
N TRP A 21 3.83 3.91 7.40
CA TRP A 21 3.63 4.72 6.22
C TRP A 21 3.90 3.89 4.97
N ARG A 22 3.01 4.03 4.00
CA ARG A 22 3.03 3.23 2.78
C ARG A 22 2.77 4.12 1.58
N PHE A 23 3.10 3.61 0.42
CA PHE A 23 2.59 4.10 -0.85
C PHE A 23 2.40 2.89 -1.76
N CYS A 24 1.62 3.08 -2.82
CA CYS A 24 1.37 1.98 -3.76
C CYS A 24 1.62 2.47 -5.17
N VAL A 25 2.10 1.58 -6.01
CA VAL A 25 2.35 1.85 -7.43
C VAL A 25 1.59 0.83 -8.24
N GLY A 26 0.76 1.31 -9.15
CA GLY A 26 0.08 0.45 -10.10
C GLY A 26 0.67 0.68 -11.48
N VAL A 27 0.87 -0.39 -12.22
CA VAL A 27 1.44 -0.29 -13.57
C VAL A 27 0.62 -1.07 -14.59
N ALA A 28 0.51 -0.51 -15.77
CA ALA A 28 -0.06 -1.18 -16.94
C ALA A 28 0.95 -1.03 -18.07
N PRO A 29 1.94 -1.93 -18.15
CA PRO A 29 3.02 -1.79 -19.13
C PRO A 29 2.54 -1.73 -20.56
N ALA A 30 1.50 -2.49 -20.91
CA ALA A 30 0.97 -2.47 -22.26
C ALA A 30 0.46 -1.10 -22.68
N ASN A 31 0.04 -0.28 -21.72
CA ASN A 31 -0.48 1.06 -21.99
C ASN A 31 0.54 2.15 -21.66
N HIS A 32 1.74 1.79 -21.24
CA HIS A 32 2.79 2.72 -20.84
C HIS A 32 2.29 3.69 -19.78
N GLU A 33 1.58 3.16 -18.80
CA GLU A 33 1.04 4.02 -17.75
C GLU A 33 1.30 3.46 -16.36
N SER A 34 1.39 4.36 -15.40
CA SER A 34 1.48 4.00 -14.00
C SER A 34 0.68 4.98 -13.17
N VAL A 35 0.33 4.52 -11.97
CA VAL A 35 -0.39 5.32 -10.99
C VAL A 35 0.39 5.20 -9.70
N ILE A 36 0.64 6.33 -9.04
CA ILE A 36 1.37 6.32 -7.77
C ILE A 36 0.50 7.02 -6.74
N SER A 37 0.27 6.35 -5.63
CA SER A 37 -0.57 6.90 -4.58
C SER A 37 0.17 7.94 -3.75
N ASP A 38 -0.59 8.82 -3.11
CA ASP A 38 -0.08 9.60 -1.99
C ASP A 38 0.35 8.63 -0.89
N VAL A 39 1.24 9.09 -0.02
CA VAL A 39 1.62 8.27 1.14
C VAL A 39 0.47 8.24 2.14
N PHE A 40 0.31 7.12 2.81
CA PHE A 40 -0.75 6.91 3.78
C PHE A 40 -0.27 5.92 4.84
N THR A 41 -1.02 5.79 5.91
CA THR A 41 -0.70 4.82 6.94
C THR A 41 -1.66 3.64 6.88
N SER A 42 -1.16 2.45 7.13
CA SER A 42 -1.99 1.26 7.20
C SER A 42 -1.24 0.15 7.92
N GLY A 43 -1.97 -0.66 8.68
CA GLY A 43 -1.43 -1.87 9.28
C GLY A 43 -1.72 -3.13 8.48
N ALA A 44 -2.36 -3.00 7.32
CA ALA A 44 -2.68 -4.15 6.50
C ALA A 44 -1.45 -4.66 5.75
N ASP A 45 -1.45 -5.95 5.42
CA ASP A 45 -0.35 -6.50 4.64
C ASP A 45 -0.44 -6.04 3.17
N SER A 46 0.70 -6.13 2.49
CA SER A 46 0.81 -5.64 1.12
C SER A 46 -0.15 -6.34 0.17
N ALA A 47 -0.34 -7.65 0.33
CA ALA A 47 -1.20 -8.40 -0.57
C ALA A 47 -2.65 -7.92 -0.50
N ARG A 48 -3.14 -7.59 0.69
CA ARG A 48 -4.49 -7.09 0.84
C ARG A 48 -4.65 -5.70 0.26
N LEU A 49 -3.66 -4.83 0.48
CA LEU A 49 -3.68 -3.50 -0.09
C LEU A 49 -3.71 -3.58 -1.62
N GLU A 50 -2.84 -4.39 -2.17
CA GLU A 50 -2.72 -4.54 -3.63
C GLU A 50 -3.99 -5.06 -4.25
N SER A 51 -4.56 -6.11 -3.67
CA SER A 51 -5.78 -6.71 -4.18
C SER A 51 -6.95 -5.72 -4.13
N ARG A 52 -7.07 -5.00 -3.03
CA ARG A 52 -8.16 -4.05 -2.86
C ARG A 52 -8.05 -2.89 -3.84
N LEU A 53 -6.83 -2.36 -4.03
CA LEU A 53 -6.61 -1.28 -4.97
C LEU A 53 -6.84 -1.70 -6.41
N GLN A 54 -6.40 -2.90 -6.78
CA GLN A 54 -6.64 -3.39 -8.13
C GLN A 54 -8.12 -3.52 -8.45
N GLY A 55 -8.89 -4.08 -7.53
CA GLY A 55 -10.32 -4.22 -7.71
C GLY A 55 -11.02 -2.88 -7.79
N TRP A 56 -10.69 -1.96 -6.91
CA TRP A 56 -11.32 -0.65 -6.89
C TRP A 56 -10.99 0.15 -8.15
N TYR A 57 -9.72 0.14 -8.54
CA TYR A 57 -9.30 0.92 -9.70
C TYR A 57 -9.96 0.41 -10.98
N ARG A 58 -10.07 -0.90 -11.12
CA ARG A 58 -10.75 -1.48 -12.27
C ARG A 58 -12.21 -1.10 -12.29
N ALA A 59 -12.86 -1.13 -11.13
CA ALA A 59 -14.28 -0.81 -11.04
C ALA A 59 -14.57 0.66 -11.31
N HIS A 60 -13.69 1.56 -10.86
CA HIS A 60 -13.96 2.99 -10.92
C HIS A 60 -13.30 3.70 -12.09
N HIS A 61 -12.21 3.16 -12.60
CA HIS A 61 -11.49 3.78 -13.72
C HIS A 61 -11.46 2.91 -14.96
N GLY A 62 -12.01 1.69 -14.89
CA GLY A 62 -12.07 0.79 -16.04
C GLY A 62 -10.71 0.30 -16.50
N ARG A 63 -9.69 0.37 -15.66
CA ARG A 63 -8.33 0.01 -16.03
C ARG A 63 -7.79 -1.05 -15.12
N THR A 64 -7.09 -2.01 -15.71
CA THR A 64 -6.45 -3.08 -14.96
C THR A 64 -4.98 -2.74 -14.80
N LEU A 65 -4.59 -2.47 -13.55
CA LEU A 65 -3.21 -2.20 -13.19
C LEU A 65 -2.75 -3.26 -12.22
N THR A 66 -1.46 -3.56 -12.24
CA THR A 66 -0.87 -4.41 -11.22
C THR A 66 -0.28 -3.50 -10.15
N PHE A 67 -0.80 -3.60 -8.93
CA PHE A 67 -0.34 -2.76 -7.83
C PHE A 67 0.69 -3.46 -6.98
N GLN A 68 1.66 -2.70 -6.51
CA GLN A 68 2.62 -3.11 -5.50
C GLN A 68 2.63 -2.05 -4.41
N CYS A 69 2.57 -2.49 -3.16
CA CYS A 69 2.54 -1.62 -2.00
C CYS A 69 3.68 -1.99 -1.08
N PRO A 70 4.89 -1.49 -1.34
CA PRO A 70 6.03 -1.86 -0.52
C PRO A 70 5.91 -1.34 0.90
N HIS A 71 6.65 -1.96 1.81
CA HIS A 71 6.71 -1.50 3.18
C HIS A 71 7.49 -0.19 3.22
N GLY A 72 6.91 0.83 3.83
CA GLY A 72 7.54 2.13 3.87
C GLY A 72 8.21 2.46 5.19
N GLY A 73 7.66 1.95 6.28
CA GLY A 73 8.18 2.28 7.61
C GLY A 73 7.72 3.64 8.07
N ASP A 74 8.63 4.60 8.20
CA ASP A 74 8.25 5.95 8.60
C ASP A 74 7.88 6.79 7.37
N ARG A 75 7.37 7.99 7.65
CA ARG A 75 6.86 8.86 6.60
C ARG A 75 7.94 9.28 5.60
N VAL A 76 9.13 9.56 6.10
CA VAL A 76 10.24 9.99 5.25
C VAL A 76 10.65 8.85 4.30
N ALA A 77 10.74 7.64 4.82
CA ALA A 77 11.08 6.48 3.99
C ALA A 77 10.03 6.26 2.91
N ALA A 78 8.76 6.38 3.26
CA ALA A 78 7.68 6.23 2.29
C ALA A 78 7.73 7.31 1.21
N LEU A 79 7.99 8.55 1.58
CA LEU A 79 8.12 9.64 0.62
C LEU A 79 9.31 9.44 -0.31
N ASN A 80 10.43 8.96 0.22
CA ASN A 80 11.60 8.68 -0.60
C ASN A 80 11.32 7.54 -1.58
N GLY A 81 10.63 6.50 -1.13
CA GLY A 81 10.23 5.41 -2.00
C GLY A 81 9.27 5.86 -3.09
N GLN A 82 8.31 6.71 -2.73
CA GLN A 82 7.37 7.28 -3.68
C GLN A 82 8.10 8.08 -4.76
N THR A 83 9.04 8.93 -4.36
CA THR A 83 9.83 9.72 -5.29
C THR A 83 10.65 8.85 -6.23
N ALA A 84 11.28 7.81 -5.68
CA ALA A 84 12.07 6.89 -6.48
C ALA A 84 11.20 6.15 -7.51
N ALA A 85 10.01 5.72 -7.09
CA ALA A 85 9.08 5.06 -7.99
C ALA A 85 8.62 6.00 -9.11
N LEU A 86 8.35 7.26 -8.78
CA LEU A 86 7.96 8.25 -9.76
C LEU A 86 9.06 8.44 -10.82
N GLN A 87 10.29 8.61 -10.36
CA GLN A 87 11.43 8.81 -11.26
C GLN A 87 11.67 7.59 -12.13
N PHE A 88 11.57 6.41 -11.54
CA PHE A 88 11.76 5.16 -12.27
C PHE A 88 10.74 5.00 -13.39
N ASN A 89 9.47 5.24 -13.09
CA ASN A 89 8.41 5.11 -14.08
C ASN A 89 8.53 6.15 -15.18
N ARG A 90 8.96 7.35 -14.85
CA ARG A 90 9.22 8.37 -15.86
C ARG A 90 10.39 7.98 -16.77
N THR A 91 11.42 7.39 -16.21
CA THR A 91 12.57 6.92 -16.97
C THR A 91 12.14 5.82 -17.96
N LEU A 92 11.16 5.02 -17.61
CA LEU A 92 10.62 4.03 -18.52
C LEU A 92 9.74 4.62 -19.62
N GLY A 93 9.45 5.91 -19.54
CA GLY A 93 8.57 6.57 -20.50
C GLY A 93 7.11 6.42 -20.21
N TYR A 94 6.75 6.02 -19.01
CA TYR A 94 5.35 5.84 -18.65
C TYR A 94 4.72 7.19 -18.29
N ALA A 95 3.45 7.33 -18.64
CA ALA A 95 2.65 8.42 -18.13
C ALA A 95 2.31 8.09 -16.67
N VAL A 96 2.62 9.01 -15.76
CA VAL A 96 2.42 8.77 -14.33
C VAL A 96 1.27 9.64 -13.84
N ASN A 97 0.27 9.01 -13.26
CA ASN A 97 -0.87 9.69 -12.67
C ASN A 97 -0.83 9.50 -11.15
N GLY A 98 -1.30 10.50 -10.43
CA GLY A 98 -1.39 10.40 -8.98
C GLY A 98 -2.69 9.74 -8.55
N LEU A 99 -2.64 9.05 -7.43
CA LEU A 99 -3.84 8.54 -6.77
C LEU A 99 -3.91 9.23 -5.42
N PRO A 100 -4.79 10.23 -5.26
CA PRO A 100 -4.83 11.01 -4.04
C PRO A 100 -5.34 10.20 -2.86
N VAL A 101 -5.02 10.65 -1.66
CA VAL A 101 -5.33 9.91 -0.45
C VAL A 101 -6.82 9.67 -0.26
N ASN A 102 -7.67 10.58 -0.73
CA ASN A 102 -9.11 10.36 -0.60
C ASN A 102 -9.56 9.16 -1.44
N GLU A 103 -8.97 8.93 -2.61
CA GLU A 103 -9.30 7.76 -3.41
C GLU A 103 -8.70 6.51 -2.79
N VAL A 104 -7.51 6.61 -2.22
CA VAL A 104 -6.93 5.49 -1.48
C VAL A 104 -7.85 5.08 -0.35
N THR A 105 -8.37 6.03 0.40
CA THR A 105 -9.28 5.76 1.50
C THR A 105 -10.55 5.07 1.01
N MET A 106 -11.10 5.52 -0.10
CA MET A 106 -12.29 4.90 -0.68
C MET A 106 -12.00 3.47 -1.13
N ALA A 107 -10.85 3.26 -1.71
CA ALA A 107 -10.47 1.94 -2.20
C ALA A 107 -10.24 0.95 -1.07
N LEU A 108 -9.57 1.37 -0.03
CA LEU A 108 -9.19 0.46 1.05
C LEU A 108 -10.31 0.22 2.05
N GLY A 109 -11.18 1.21 2.25
CA GLY A 109 -12.21 1.12 3.25
C GLY A 109 -11.63 1.27 4.66
N GLU A 110 -12.50 1.31 5.66
CA GLU A 110 -12.07 1.54 7.03
C GLU A 110 -11.25 0.39 7.59
N ASP A 111 -11.48 -0.81 7.11
CA ASP A 111 -10.81 -1.99 7.64
C ASP A 111 -9.35 -2.11 7.22
N LEU A 112 -8.93 -1.41 6.19
CA LEU A 112 -7.55 -1.50 5.72
C LEU A 112 -6.79 -0.18 5.81
N PHE A 113 -7.48 0.90 6.13
CA PHE A 113 -6.84 2.21 6.09
C PHE A 113 -6.37 2.74 7.45
#